data_227a55164c363d1541f36931f272998e
#
_entry.id   227a55164c363d1541f36931f272998e
#
_cell.length_a   1.000
_cell.length_b   1.000
_cell.length_c   1.000
_cell.angle_alpha   90.00
_cell.angle_beta   90.00
_cell.angle_gamma   90.00
#
_symmetry.space_group_name_H-M   'P 1'
#
loop_
_entity.id
_entity.type
_entity.pdbx_description
1 polymer ?
#
loop_
_entity_poly.entity_id
_entity_poly.type
_entity_poly.pdbx_seq_one_letter_code
_entity_poly.pdbx_strand_id
1 'polypeptide(L)'
;MGMSKRTKKVKSAGRFGPRYGRRIRKDVVAIEEKMRRKHKCPRCERRSVKRIGTGIWRCSKCGLTFAGGAYLPQTPAGIVAARSVKLHAERAGRAERVTVEEASPPKMQSVEEKSE
;
A
#
# COMPACT_ATOMS: atom_id res chain seq x y z
N MET A 1 -39.72 3.62 -9.47
CA MET A 1 -39.41 3.62 -10.92
C MET A 1 -37.93 3.37 -11.13
N GLY A 2 -37.54 2.19 -11.64
CA GLY A 2 -36.14 1.84 -11.88
C GLY A 2 -35.61 2.60 -13.09
N MET A 3 -34.62 3.50 -12.88
CA MET A 3 -33.96 4.19 -13.98
C MET A 3 -33.32 3.16 -14.92
N SER A 4 -33.75 3.14 -16.18
CA SER A 4 -33.21 2.31 -17.25
C SER A 4 -31.71 2.61 -17.41
N LYS A 5 -30.85 1.62 -17.12
CA LYS A 5 -29.39 1.78 -17.18
C LYS A 5 -28.90 1.69 -18.63
N ARG A 6 -29.11 2.76 -19.40
CA ARG A 6 -28.68 2.88 -20.81
C ARG A 6 -27.19 2.61 -21.04
N THR A 7 -26.35 2.82 -20.02
CA THR A 7 -24.87 2.70 -20.12
C THR A 7 -24.32 1.41 -19.51
N LYS A 8 -25.12 0.36 -19.35
CA LYS A 8 -24.69 -0.91 -18.72
C LYS A 8 -23.45 -1.54 -19.38
N LYS A 9 -23.35 -1.49 -20.71
CA LYS A 9 -22.18 -2.01 -21.46
C LYS A 9 -21.03 -1.00 -21.53
N VAL A 10 -21.33 0.27 -21.75
CA VAL A 10 -20.35 1.34 -22.03
C VAL A 10 -19.84 1.99 -20.75
N LYS A 11 -20.55 1.80 -19.62
CA LYS A 11 -20.19 2.32 -18.28
C LYS A 11 -19.83 3.82 -18.31
N SER A 12 -18.73 4.21 -17.68
CA SER A 12 -18.27 5.61 -17.60
C SER A 12 -17.86 6.22 -18.96
N ALA A 13 -17.50 5.39 -19.94
CA ALA A 13 -17.15 5.86 -21.28
C ALA A 13 -18.35 6.35 -22.09
N GLY A 14 -19.60 6.16 -21.60
CA GLY A 14 -20.79 6.70 -22.23
C GLY A 14 -20.76 8.23 -22.41
N ARG A 15 -20.05 8.95 -21.55
CA ARG A 15 -19.87 10.41 -21.63
C ARG A 15 -19.14 10.88 -22.91
N PHE A 16 -18.36 10.01 -23.52
CA PHE A 16 -17.60 10.36 -24.72
C PHE A 16 -18.41 10.27 -26.02
N GLY A 17 -19.59 9.65 -26.01
CA GLY A 17 -20.38 9.42 -27.20
C GLY A 17 -19.65 8.51 -28.20
N PRO A 18 -19.74 8.77 -29.54
CA PRO A 18 -19.12 7.95 -30.58
C PRO A 18 -17.60 8.22 -30.74
N ARG A 19 -17.06 9.19 -30.01
CA ARG A 19 -15.68 9.65 -30.16
C ARG A 19 -14.66 8.71 -29.51
N TYR A 20 -13.38 8.80 -29.93
CA TYR A 20 -12.19 8.14 -29.38
C TYR A 20 -12.08 6.63 -29.62
N GLY A 21 -12.93 6.04 -30.44
CA GLY A 21 -12.85 4.63 -30.79
C GLY A 21 -13.17 3.66 -29.67
N ARG A 22 -13.35 2.40 -30.00
CA ARG A 22 -13.79 1.35 -29.07
C ARG A 22 -12.71 0.95 -28.05
N ARG A 23 -11.45 0.81 -28.51
CA ARG A 23 -10.32 0.34 -27.70
C ARG A 23 -10.04 1.32 -26.55
N ILE A 24 -9.76 2.58 -26.89
CA ILE A 24 -9.44 3.63 -25.92
C ILE A 24 -10.55 3.80 -24.87
N ARG A 25 -11.82 3.81 -25.31
CA ARG A 25 -12.95 3.88 -24.37
C ARG A 25 -13.00 2.72 -23.38
N LYS A 26 -12.63 1.50 -23.78
CA LYS A 26 -12.55 0.34 -22.88
C LYS A 26 -11.42 0.49 -21.87
N ASP A 27 -10.26 0.96 -22.31
CA ASP A 27 -9.09 1.16 -21.44
C ASP A 27 -9.37 2.21 -20.36
N VAL A 28 -10.01 3.34 -20.73
CA VAL A 28 -10.45 4.35 -19.78
C VAL A 28 -11.44 3.79 -18.75
N VAL A 29 -12.41 2.99 -19.18
CA VAL A 29 -13.36 2.35 -18.25
C VAL A 29 -12.65 1.44 -17.27
N ALA A 30 -11.70 0.63 -17.72
CA ALA A 30 -10.97 -0.30 -16.86
C ALA A 30 -10.15 0.44 -15.79
N ILE A 31 -9.53 1.57 -16.15
CA ILE A 31 -8.78 2.41 -15.20
C ILE A 31 -9.71 3.10 -14.20
N GLU A 32 -10.80 3.70 -14.66
CA GLU A 32 -11.76 4.39 -13.81
C GLU A 32 -12.50 3.46 -12.85
N GLU A 33 -12.78 2.23 -13.25
CA GLU A 33 -13.37 1.23 -12.37
C GLU A 33 -12.45 0.89 -11.21
N LYS A 34 -11.17 0.67 -11.51
CA LYS A 34 -10.14 0.44 -10.47
C LYS A 34 -10.01 1.63 -9.53
N MET A 35 -9.98 2.84 -10.08
CA MET A 35 -9.87 4.10 -9.32
C MET A 35 -11.06 4.32 -8.36
N ARG A 36 -12.28 4.00 -8.80
CA ARG A 36 -13.53 4.23 -8.03
C ARG A 36 -13.82 3.13 -7.01
N ARG A 37 -13.17 1.98 -7.10
CA ARG A 37 -13.33 0.91 -6.11
C ARG A 37 -12.86 1.37 -4.73
N LYS A 38 -13.45 0.76 -3.69
CA LYS A 38 -12.94 0.92 -2.33
C LYS A 38 -11.69 0.05 -2.16
N HIS A 39 -10.60 0.65 -1.69
CA HIS A 39 -9.32 -0.03 -1.48
C HIS A 39 -9.07 -0.31 0.00
N LYS A 40 -8.16 -1.23 0.29
CA LYS A 40 -7.75 -1.60 1.66
C LYS A 40 -6.95 -0.44 2.27
N CYS A 41 -7.26 -0.11 3.53
CA CYS A 41 -6.54 0.92 4.27
C CYS A 41 -5.26 0.33 4.88
N PRO A 42 -4.10 1.02 4.80
CA PRO A 42 -2.87 0.54 5.42
C PRO A 42 -2.90 0.55 6.95
N ARG A 43 -3.75 1.38 7.57
CA ARG A 43 -3.85 1.50 9.04
C ARG A 43 -4.90 0.58 9.65
N CYS A 44 -6.13 0.59 9.14
CA CYS A 44 -7.25 -0.17 9.73
C CYS A 44 -7.64 -1.41 8.92
N GLU A 45 -6.93 -1.72 7.82
CA GLU A 45 -7.09 -2.85 6.92
C GLU A 45 -8.48 -2.99 6.25
N ARG A 46 -9.45 -2.17 6.61
CA ARG A 46 -10.80 -2.19 6.03
C ARG A 46 -10.81 -1.65 4.61
N ARG A 47 -11.69 -2.18 3.77
CA ARG A 47 -11.93 -1.68 2.41
C ARG A 47 -12.79 -0.42 2.42
N SER A 48 -12.23 0.71 2.83
CA SER A 48 -12.93 1.98 2.98
C SER A 48 -12.17 3.19 2.42
N VAL A 49 -11.04 2.96 1.74
CA VAL A 49 -10.26 4.02 1.12
C VAL A 49 -10.88 4.45 -0.20
N LYS A 50 -11.05 5.77 -0.35
CA LYS A 50 -11.52 6.45 -1.57
C LYS A 50 -10.50 7.50 -2.01
N ARG A 51 -10.45 7.76 -3.31
CA ARG A 51 -9.67 8.85 -3.90
C ARG A 51 -10.36 10.19 -3.65
N ILE A 52 -9.62 11.17 -3.15
CA ILE A 52 -10.08 12.55 -2.97
C ILE A 52 -9.56 13.43 -4.11
N GLY A 53 -8.28 13.33 -4.40
CA GLY A 53 -7.60 14.09 -5.45
C GLY A 53 -6.61 13.21 -6.22
N THR A 54 -5.85 13.80 -7.15
CA THR A 54 -4.79 13.09 -7.85
C THR A 54 -3.70 12.70 -6.88
N GLY A 55 -3.50 11.37 -6.69
CA GLY A 55 -2.52 10.84 -5.75
C GLY A 55 -2.88 10.98 -4.27
N ILE A 56 -4.06 11.50 -3.91
CA ILE A 56 -4.50 11.66 -2.52
C ILE A 56 -5.66 10.71 -2.23
N TRP A 57 -5.48 9.89 -1.21
CA TRP A 57 -6.40 8.85 -0.78
C TRP A 57 -6.78 9.01 0.68
N ARG A 58 -8.05 8.81 0.99
CA ARG A 58 -8.58 8.94 2.36
C ARG A 58 -9.41 7.73 2.74
N CYS A 59 -9.19 7.22 3.95
CA CYS A 59 -10.03 6.22 4.56
C CYS A 59 -11.25 6.86 5.23
N SER A 60 -12.46 6.41 4.87
CA SER A 60 -13.71 6.92 5.47
C SER A 60 -13.96 6.39 6.89
N LYS A 61 -13.21 5.39 7.37
CA LYS A 61 -13.39 4.79 8.70
C LYS A 61 -12.44 5.36 9.75
N CYS A 62 -11.14 5.38 9.46
CA CYS A 62 -10.13 5.89 10.41
C CYS A 62 -9.67 7.32 10.11
N GLY A 63 -10.20 7.96 9.07
CA GLY A 63 -9.83 9.33 8.70
C GLY A 63 -8.44 9.49 8.09
N LEU A 64 -7.63 8.43 8.03
CA LEU A 64 -6.28 8.48 7.50
C LEU A 64 -6.27 9.00 6.07
N THR A 65 -5.50 10.07 5.83
CA THR A 65 -5.20 10.58 4.48
C THR A 65 -3.75 10.28 4.17
N PHE A 66 -3.48 9.75 2.98
CA PHE A 66 -2.13 9.37 2.56
C PHE A 66 -1.94 9.58 1.06
N ALA A 67 -0.68 9.74 0.66
CA ALA A 67 -0.29 9.82 -0.73
C ALA A 67 -0.21 8.42 -1.36
N GLY A 68 -0.60 8.33 -2.61
CA GLY A 68 -0.55 7.09 -3.40
C GLY A 68 -0.40 7.38 -4.88
N GLY A 69 -0.63 6.39 -5.72
CA GLY A 69 -0.63 6.57 -7.17
C GLY A 69 -1.83 7.36 -7.66
N ALA A 70 -1.74 7.90 -8.88
CA ALA A 70 -2.79 8.72 -9.49
C ALA A 70 -4.13 7.98 -9.62
N TYR A 71 -4.12 6.69 -9.92
CA TYR A 71 -5.31 5.87 -10.14
C TYR A 71 -5.47 4.70 -9.16
N LEU A 72 -4.41 4.34 -8.47
CA LEU A 72 -4.37 3.27 -7.46
C LEU A 72 -3.67 3.77 -6.20
N PRO A 73 -4.11 3.38 -4.99
CA PRO A 73 -3.45 3.81 -3.75
C PRO A 73 -2.02 3.25 -3.61
N GLN A 74 -1.74 2.10 -4.21
CA GLN A 74 -0.41 1.49 -4.24
C GLN A 74 -0.03 1.20 -5.69
N THR A 75 1.14 1.68 -6.11
CA THR A 75 1.73 1.36 -7.41
C THR A 75 2.67 0.16 -7.29
N PRO A 76 2.90 -0.62 -8.36
CA PRO A 76 3.87 -1.72 -8.35
C PRO A 76 5.27 -1.25 -7.93
N ALA A 77 5.73 -0.13 -8.45
CA ALA A 77 7.02 0.48 -8.06
C ALA A 77 7.06 0.86 -6.58
N GLY A 78 5.99 1.45 -6.03
CA GLY A 78 5.88 1.78 -4.62
C GLY A 78 5.92 0.56 -3.70
N ILE A 79 5.35 -0.57 -4.12
CA ILE A 79 5.41 -1.84 -3.37
C ILE A 79 6.85 -2.36 -3.32
N VAL A 80 7.57 -2.32 -4.45
CA VAL A 80 8.97 -2.73 -4.52
C VAL A 80 9.84 -1.83 -3.64
N ALA A 81 9.69 -0.50 -3.75
CA ALA A 81 10.42 0.46 -2.94
C ALA A 81 10.19 0.25 -1.43
N ALA A 82 8.93 0.07 -1.01
CA ALA A 82 8.61 -0.19 0.40
C ALA A 82 9.24 -1.50 0.91
N ARG A 83 9.28 -2.54 0.07
CA ARG A 83 9.97 -3.80 0.41
C ARG A 83 11.47 -3.60 0.57
N SER A 84 12.11 -2.87 -0.35
CA SER A 84 13.55 -2.57 -0.27
C SER A 84 13.90 -1.79 1.00
N VAL A 85 13.14 -0.74 1.32
CA VAL A 85 13.33 0.05 2.54
C VAL A 85 13.22 -0.84 3.80
N LYS A 86 12.22 -1.72 3.84
CA LYS A 86 12.04 -2.64 4.96
C LYS A 86 13.24 -3.59 5.11
N LEU A 87 13.72 -4.18 4.02
CA LEU A 87 14.89 -5.05 4.02
C LEU A 87 16.16 -4.33 4.48
N HIS A 88 16.36 -3.08 4.05
CA HIS A 88 17.51 -2.28 4.50
C HIS A 88 17.41 -1.95 5.99
N ALA A 89 16.24 -1.59 6.49
CA ALA A 89 16.03 -1.32 7.92
C ALA A 89 16.28 -2.58 8.79
N GLU A 90 15.81 -3.74 8.34
CA GLU A 90 16.04 -5.02 9.03
C GLU A 90 17.53 -5.40 9.05
N ARG A 91 18.26 -5.16 7.95
CA ARG A 91 19.71 -5.40 7.87
C ARG A 91 20.48 -4.46 8.79
N ALA A 92 20.16 -3.17 8.82
CA ALA A 92 20.78 -2.19 9.69
C ALA A 92 20.57 -2.54 11.17
N GLY A 93 19.34 -2.84 11.58
CA GLY A 93 19.05 -3.23 12.97
C GLY A 93 19.67 -4.57 13.38
N ARG A 94 19.95 -5.47 12.41
CA ARG A 94 20.71 -6.70 12.70
C ARG A 94 22.20 -6.43 12.90
N ALA A 95 22.78 -5.52 12.10
CA ALA A 95 24.19 -5.11 12.25
C ALA A 95 24.44 -4.46 13.61
N GLU A 96 23.55 -3.56 14.05
CA GLU A 96 23.67 -2.93 15.39
C GLU A 96 23.58 -3.96 16.54
N ARG A 97 22.71 -4.97 16.42
CA ARG A 97 22.60 -6.03 17.46
C ARG A 97 23.88 -6.86 17.56
N VAL A 98 24.49 -7.20 16.43
CA VAL A 98 25.74 -7.98 16.40
C VAL A 98 26.88 -7.22 17.08
N THR A 99 27.00 -5.92 16.83
CA THR A 99 28.06 -5.10 17.46
C THR A 99 27.86 -4.92 18.96
N VAL A 100 26.62 -4.89 19.46
CA VAL A 100 26.33 -4.79 20.90
C VAL A 100 26.61 -6.12 21.61
N GLU A 101 26.38 -7.27 20.96
CA GLU A 101 26.61 -8.60 21.53
C GLU A 101 28.11 -8.92 21.60
N GLU A 102 28.90 -8.44 20.63
CA GLU A 102 30.37 -8.59 20.63
C GLU A 102 31.08 -7.65 21.63
N ALA A 103 30.44 -6.53 22.03
CA ALA A 103 30.93 -5.58 23.02
C ALA A 103 30.60 -5.95 24.48
N SER A 104 29.82 -7.01 24.73
CA SER A 104 29.49 -7.45 26.09
C SER A 104 30.68 -8.23 26.67
N PRO A 105 31.22 -7.87 27.87
CA PRO A 105 32.37 -8.56 28.47
C PRO A 105 31.96 -10.02 28.81
N PRO A 106 32.93 -10.97 28.70
CA PRO A 106 32.65 -12.36 29.02
C PRO A 106 32.26 -12.47 30.50
N LYS A 107 31.13 -13.15 30.74
CA LYS A 107 30.71 -13.45 32.13
C LYS A 107 31.79 -14.26 32.80
N MET A 108 32.43 -13.66 33.82
CA MET A 108 33.37 -14.33 34.70
C MET A 108 32.60 -15.50 35.38
N GLN A 109 32.97 -16.71 35.03
CA GLN A 109 32.55 -17.89 35.77
C GLN A 109 33.24 -17.85 37.13
N SER A 110 32.48 -17.73 38.20
CA SER A 110 32.98 -17.88 39.56
C SER A 110 33.48 -19.32 39.74
N VAL A 111 34.77 -19.46 39.89
CA VAL A 111 35.41 -20.70 40.31
C VAL A 111 35.07 -20.89 41.78
N GLU A 112 34.18 -21.82 42.09
CA GLU A 112 33.99 -22.31 43.45
C GLU A 112 35.21 -23.16 43.80
N GLU A 113 36.09 -22.60 44.62
CA GLU A 113 37.14 -23.30 45.32
C GLU A 113 36.52 -24.24 46.35
N LYS A 114 36.53 -25.53 46.06
CA LYS A 114 36.35 -26.58 47.09
C LYS A 114 37.62 -26.63 47.93
N SER A 115 37.54 -26.16 49.19
CA SER A 115 38.48 -26.51 50.25
C SER A 115 38.03 -27.80 50.94
N GLU A 116 38.90 -28.78 50.91
CA GLU A 116 38.86 -29.94 51.81
C GLU A 116 39.11 -29.55 53.27
#